data_7235cfb5629db0e83cb64bb44623abf9
#
_entry.id   7235cfb5629db0e83cb64bb44623abf9
#
_cell.length_a   1.000
_cell.length_b   1.000
_cell.length_c   1.000
_cell.angle_alpha   90.00
_cell.angle_beta   90.00
_cell.angle_gamma   90.00
#
_symmetry.space_group_name_H-M   'P 1'
#
loop_
_entity.id
_entity.type
_entity.pdbx_description
1 polymer ?
#
loop_
_entity_poly.entity_id
_entity_poly.type
_entity_poly.pdbx_seq_one_letter_code
_entity_poly.pdbx_strand_id
1 'polypeptide(L)'
;LVVCPIYASLPTDLQQKIFEPAPEKGRKCVLATNIAETSLTIDGIKYVIDPGFCKQKSYNPRSGMESLVVTPTSQASAMQRAGRAGRTSAGKCYRLYTAWSFQNELDPNTVPEIQRTNLGNVVLMLKSLGINDLMHFDFMDPPPAETLLRALEQLYALGALNDRGELTKLGRRMAEFPLDPMLSKTLIASDKYKCVDEVATVCAMLSCGNTIFYRPKEKQLLADHAHKAFHVGDVGDHLALMNVFNS
;
A
#
# COMPACT_ATOMS: atom_id res chain seq x y z
N LEU A 1 3.08 21.31 24.79
CA LEU A 1 2.52 20.60 23.67
C LEU A 1 3.49 19.53 23.19
N VAL A 2 3.06 18.26 23.13
CA VAL A 2 3.80 17.16 22.51
C VAL A 2 3.18 16.84 21.17
N VAL A 3 3.99 16.82 20.11
CA VAL A 3 3.54 16.48 18.75
C VAL A 3 4.06 15.09 18.41
N CYS A 4 3.15 14.17 18.08
CA CYS A 4 3.44 12.78 17.73
C CYS A 4 3.00 12.51 16.28
N PRO A 5 3.92 12.34 15.34
CA PRO A 5 3.56 11.92 13.99
C PRO A 5 3.21 10.43 13.97
N ILE A 6 2.29 10.02 13.07
CA ILE A 6 1.98 8.62 12.78
C ILE A 6 1.67 8.41 11.30
N TYR A 7 2.46 7.58 10.65
CA TYR A 7 2.33 7.18 9.25
C TYR A 7 3.00 5.81 9.04
N ALA A 8 2.65 5.09 7.98
CA ALA A 8 3.00 3.68 7.79
C ALA A 8 4.51 3.37 7.81
N SER A 9 5.36 4.26 7.27
CA SER A 9 6.82 4.07 7.23
C SER A 9 7.56 4.66 8.43
N LEU A 10 6.86 5.08 9.50
CA LEU A 10 7.49 5.54 10.73
C LEU A 10 8.07 4.34 11.50
N PRO A 11 9.31 4.41 12.04
CA PRO A 11 9.86 3.36 12.89
C PRO A 11 8.96 3.03 14.08
N THR A 12 8.89 1.74 14.46
CA THR A 12 7.95 1.22 15.47
C THR A 12 8.08 1.88 16.84
N ASP A 13 9.29 2.16 17.27
CA ASP A 13 9.58 2.87 18.54
C ASP A 13 8.99 4.29 18.55
N LEU A 14 9.02 4.99 17.43
CA LEU A 14 8.38 6.30 17.30
C LEU A 14 6.85 6.20 17.17
N GLN A 15 6.34 5.12 16.58
CA GLN A 15 4.91 4.86 16.53
C GLN A 15 4.32 4.64 17.93
N GLN A 16 5.05 3.99 18.84
CA GLN A 16 4.58 3.72 20.20
C GLN A 16 4.29 5.00 21.01
N LYS A 17 4.96 6.10 20.71
CA LYS A 17 4.75 7.40 21.39
C LYS A 17 3.31 7.93 21.31
N ILE A 18 2.56 7.54 20.32
CA ILE A 18 1.15 7.97 20.22
C ILE A 18 0.25 7.34 21.29
N PHE A 19 0.65 6.18 21.86
CA PHE A 19 -0.09 5.49 22.91
C PHE A 19 0.29 5.97 24.32
N GLU A 20 1.41 6.64 24.48
CA GLU A 20 1.80 7.23 25.76
C GLU A 20 0.78 8.28 26.22
N PRO A 21 0.50 8.40 27.51
CA PRO A 21 -0.42 9.42 28.02
C PRO A 21 0.12 10.84 27.75
N ALA A 22 -0.78 11.81 27.67
CA ALA A 22 -0.35 13.21 27.61
C ALA A 22 0.39 13.59 28.88
N PRO A 23 1.44 14.46 28.82
CA PRO A 23 2.14 14.94 30.00
C PRO A 23 1.19 15.61 30.99
N GLU A 24 1.50 15.56 32.30
CA GLU A 24 0.74 16.31 33.30
C GLU A 24 0.71 17.79 32.93
N LYS A 25 -0.48 18.38 32.95
CA LYS A 25 -0.75 19.78 32.53
C LYS A 25 -0.32 20.10 31.08
N GLY A 26 -0.03 19.07 30.28
CA GLY A 26 0.36 19.19 28.86
C GLY A 26 -0.78 18.83 27.91
N ARG A 27 -0.52 19.04 26.62
CA ARG A 27 -1.41 18.63 25.52
C ARG A 27 -0.62 17.75 24.55
N LYS A 28 -1.25 16.68 24.07
CA LYS A 28 -0.72 15.83 23.00
C LYS A 28 -1.48 16.12 21.69
N CYS A 29 -0.73 16.29 20.62
CA CYS A 29 -1.25 16.45 19.26
C CYS A 29 -0.71 15.31 18.39
N VAL A 30 -1.59 14.50 17.83
CA VAL A 30 -1.21 13.42 16.90
C VAL A 30 -1.43 13.88 15.46
N LEU A 31 -0.33 13.94 14.69
CA LEU A 31 -0.37 14.22 13.25
C LEU A 31 -0.40 12.89 12.49
N ALA A 32 -1.55 12.53 11.99
CA ALA A 32 -1.79 11.20 11.42
C ALA A 32 -2.14 11.26 9.94
N THR A 33 -1.72 10.23 9.20
CA THR A 33 -2.34 9.87 7.92
C THR A 33 -3.63 9.08 8.17
N ASN A 34 -4.25 8.57 7.13
CA ASN A 34 -5.44 7.71 7.23
C ASN A 34 -5.24 6.39 8.02
N ILE A 35 -4.00 6.05 8.41
CA ILE A 35 -3.73 4.90 9.30
C ILE A 35 -4.47 5.04 10.64
N ALA A 36 -4.66 6.25 11.15
CA ALA A 36 -5.40 6.50 12.38
C ALA A 36 -6.92 6.54 12.20
N GLU A 37 -7.40 6.44 10.97
CA GLU A 37 -8.83 6.45 10.66
C GLU A 37 -9.49 5.12 11.07
N THR A 38 -8.85 3.98 10.74
CA THR A 38 -9.39 2.64 10.97
C THR A 38 -8.46 1.73 11.77
N SER A 39 -7.15 1.77 11.47
CA SER A 39 -6.20 0.73 11.89
C SER A 39 -5.69 0.88 13.32
N LEU A 40 -5.72 2.08 13.88
CA LEU A 40 -5.18 2.35 15.22
C LEU A 40 -6.24 2.91 16.15
N THR A 41 -6.22 2.43 17.40
CA THR A 41 -7.02 3.00 18.47
C THR A 41 -6.12 3.80 19.40
N ILE A 42 -6.30 5.12 19.40
CA ILE A 42 -5.57 6.04 20.28
C ILE A 42 -6.53 6.53 21.36
N ASP A 43 -6.30 6.15 22.59
CA ASP A 43 -7.15 6.53 23.69
C ASP A 43 -7.02 8.01 24.06
N GLY A 44 -8.09 8.58 24.59
CA GLY A 44 -8.12 9.95 25.09
C GLY A 44 -8.15 11.05 24.04
N ILE A 45 -8.39 10.72 22.76
CA ILE A 45 -8.60 11.73 21.72
C ILE A 45 -9.93 12.46 21.97
N LYS A 46 -9.85 13.75 22.26
CA LYS A 46 -11.01 14.64 22.51
C LYS A 46 -11.39 15.46 21.28
N TYR A 47 -10.42 15.78 20.46
CA TYR A 47 -10.59 16.65 19.29
C TYR A 47 -9.99 16.01 18.07
N VAL A 48 -10.74 16.08 16.97
CA VAL A 48 -10.27 15.71 15.63
C VAL A 48 -10.29 16.95 14.76
N ILE A 49 -9.24 17.18 13.99
CA ILE A 49 -9.17 18.19 12.94
C ILE A 49 -9.04 17.45 11.63
N ASP A 50 -10.04 17.57 10.76
CA ASP A 50 -10.10 16.86 9.49
C ASP A 50 -9.94 17.84 8.33
N PRO A 51 -8.80 17.78 7.56
CA PRO A 51 -8.58 18.63 6.40
C PRO A 51 -9.41 18.24 5.16
N GLY A 52 -10.09 17.08 5.16
CA GLY A 52 -10.91 16.65 4.02
C GLY A 52 -10.16 15.96 2.88
N PHE A 53 -8.89 15.61 3.07
CA PHE A 53 -8.07 14.96 2.05
C PHE A 53 -7.51 13.62 2.51
N CYS A 54 -7.22 12.73 1.56
CA CYS A 54 -6.50 11.49 1.77
C CYS A 54 -5.51 11.23 0.62
N LYS A 55 -4.49 10.40 0.88
CA LYS A 55 -3.68 9.80 -0.17
C LYS A 55 -4.27 8.46 -0.56
N GLN A 56 -4.52 8.27 -1.84
CA GLN A 56 -5.15 7.08 -2.38
C GLN A 56 -4.32 6.51 -3.54
N LYS A 57 -4.17 5.18 -3.55
CA LYS A 57 -3.57 4.50 -4.71
C LYS A 57 -4.47 4.68 -5.92
N SER A 58 -3.86 4.95 -7.06
CA SER A 58 -4.50 5.02 -8.38
C SER A 58 -3.67 4.21 -9.35
N TYR A 59 -4.31 3.35 -10.11
CA TYR A 59 -3.69 2.52 -11.15
C TYR A 59 -4.14 2.98 -12.52
N ASN A 60 -3.18 3.19 -13.42
CA ASN A 60 -3.45 3.48 -14.81
C ASN A 60 -3.23 2.21 -15.65
N PRO A 61 -4.29 1.54 -16.15
CA PRO A 61 -4.16 0.29 -16.91
C PRO A 61 -3.42 0.45 -18.22
N ARG A 62 -3.40 1.66 -18.82
CA ARG A 62 -2.70 1.91 -20.10
C ARG A 62 -1.19 1.95 -19.94
N SER A 63 -0.69 2.58 -18.86
CA SER A 63 0.74 2.67 -18.60
C SER A 63 1.25 1.55 -17.68
N GLY A 64 0.36 0.83 -16.98
CA GLY A 64 0.69 -0.15 -15.95
C GLY A 64 1.25 0.48 -14.66
N MET A 65 1.17 1.81 -14.52
CA MET A 65 1.76 2.53 -13.40
C MET A 65 0.77 2.71 -12.26
N GLU A 66 1.25 2.46 -11.05
CA GLU A 66 0.58 2.85 -9.81
C GLU A 66 1.13 4.20 -9.33
N SER A 67 0.24 5.04 -8.84
CA SER A 67 0.59 6.33 -8.25
C SER A 67 -0.17 6.53 -6.93
N LEU A 68 0.36 7.37 -6.06
CA LEU A 68 -0.30 7.78 -4.82
C LEU A 68 -0.72 9.24 -4.97
N VAL A 69 -2.01 9.46 -5.17
CA VAL A 69 -2.57 10.78 -5.43
C VAL A 69 -3.30 11.33 -4.19
N VAL A 70 -3.27 12.65 -4.02
CA VAL A 70 -4.06 13.33 -3.01
C VAL A 70 -5.45 13.60 -3.59
N THR A 71 -6.48 13.08 -2.93
CA THR A 71 -7.89 13.24 -3.33
C THR A 71 -8.73 13.73 -2.16
N PRO A 72 -9.90 14.32 -2.41
CA PRO A 72 -10.89 14.51 -1.36
C PRO A 72 -11.22 13.18 -0.67
N THR A 73 -11.48 13.24 0.62
CA THR A 73 -11.92 12.06 1.38
C THR A 73 -13.41 11.77 1.10
N SER A 74 -13.88 10.55 1.42
CA SER A 74 -15.31 10.25 1.34
C SER A 74 -16.06 10.72 2.60
N GLN A 75 -17.39 10.86 2.51
CA GLN A 75 -18.24 11.14 3.66
C GLN A 75 -18.09 10.05 4.74
N ALA A 76 -18.07 8.78 4.35
CA ALA A 76 -17.86 7.66 5.26
C ALA A 76 -16.53 7.76 6.02
N SER A 77 -15.42 8.04 5.32
CA SER A 77 -14.12 8.26 5.94
C SER A 77 -14.11 9.48 6.86
N ALA A 78 -14.73 10.58 6.45
CA ALA A 78 -14.87 11.77 7.29
C ALA A 78 -15.65 11.49 8.59
N MET A 79 -16.69 10.64 8.51
CA MET A 79 -17.43 10.19 9.70
C MET A 79 -16.60 9.27 10.59
N GLN A 80 -15.81 8.37 10.02
CA GLN A 80 -14.88 7.53 10.78
C GLN A 80 -13.84 8.36 11.53
N ARG A 81 -13.24 9.39 10.87
CA ARG A 81 -12.32 10.33 11.51
C ARG A 81 -12.98 11.05 12.67
N ALA A 82 -14.21 11.56 12.47
CA ALA A 82 -14.96 12.21 13.54
C ALA A 82 -15.21 11.27 14.73
N GLY A 83 -15.51 10.00 14.46
CA GLY A 83 -15.72 8.96 15.47
C GLY A 83 -14.51 8.69 16.36
N ARG A 84 -13.28 9.08 15.96
CA ARG A 84 -12.09 8.97 16.80
C ARG A 84 -12.17 9.88 18.05
N ALA A 85 -12.80 11.04 17.96
CA ALA A 85 -12.99 11.93 19.10
C ALA A 85 -14.05 11.44 20.11
N GLY A 86 -14.97 10.58 19.67
CA GLY A 86 -16.09 10.10 20.49
C GLY A 86 -15.90 8.73 21.14
N ARG A 87 -14.72 8.14 21.08
CA ARG A 87 -14.52 6.72 21.42
C ARG A 87 -14.57 6.42 22.91
N THR A 88 -13.89 7.22 23.73
CA THR A 88 -13.81 7.01 25.19
C THR A 88 -14.62 8.02 25.98
N SER A 89 -15.02 9.13 25.38
CA SER A 89 -15.81 10.19 26.00
C SER A 89 -16.29 11.17 24.94
N ALA A 90 -17.22 12.06 25.27
CA ALA A 90 -17.66 13.12 24.38
C ALA A 90 -16.48 13.95 23.85
N GLY A 91 -16.43 14.17 22.55
CA GLY A 91 -15.40 14.92 21.86
C GLY A 91 -15.99 15.77 20.73
N LYS A 92 -15.11 16.48 20.01
CA LYS A 92 -15.51 17.34 18.88
C LYS A 92 -14.65 17.07 17.66
N CYS A 93 -15.25 17.13 16.47
CA CYS A 93 -14.56 17.11 15.20
C CYS A 93 -14.70 18.48 14.51
N TYR A 94 -13.58 19.04 14.10
CA TYR A 94 -13.52 20.28 13.33
C TYR A 94 -13.09 19.94 11.90
N ARG A 95 -14.02 20.08 10.96
CA ARG A 95 -13.77 19.93 9.53
C ARG A 95 -13.28 21.25 8.97
N LEU A 96 -12.18 21.22 8.20
CA LEU A 96 -11.61 22.41 7.56
C LEU A 96 -12.22 22.66 6.17
N TYR A 97 -13.43 22.23 5.96
CA TYR A 97 -14.24 22.39 4.75
C TYR A 97 -15.70 22.64 5.13
N THR A 98 -16.48 23.14 4.19
CA THR A 98 -17.85 23.59 4.47
C THR A 98 -18.81 22.39 4.61
N ALA A 99 -19.96 22.62 5.28
CA ALA A 99 -21.02 21.62 5.32
C ALA A 99 -21.58 21.34 3.91
N TRP A 100 -21.60 22.35 3.06
CA TRP A 100 -22.00 22.21 1.67
C TRP A 100 -21.05 21.29 0.90
N SER A 101 -19.72 21.49 1.01
CA SER A 101 -18.72 20.61 0.39
C SER A 101 -18.84 19.17 0.90
N PHE A 102 -19.10 18.98 2.20
CA PHE A 102 -19.32 17.64 2.75
C PHE A 102 -20.53 16.96 2.10
N GLN A 103 -21.63 17.68 1.89
CA GLN A 103 -22.87 17.11 1.37
C GLN A 103 -22.88 16.94 -0.15
N ASN A 104 -22.19 17.81 -0.89
CA ASN A 104 -22.36 17.92 -2.34
C ASN A 104 -21.08 17.61 -3.15
N GLU A 105 -19.88 17.66 -2.55
CA GLU A 105 -18.62 17.45 -3.25
C GLU A 105 -17.91 16.14 -2.83
N LEU A 106 -18.17 15.65 -1.60
CA LEU A 106 -17.58 14.40 -1.14
C LEU A 106 -18.42 13.20 -1.56
N ASP A 107 -17.77 12.20 -2.15
CA ASP A 107 -18.42 10.92 -2.46
C ASP A 107 -18.93 10.25 -1.17
N PRO A 108 -20.07 9.55 -1.20
CA PRO A 108 -20.59 8.83 -0.03
C PRO A 108 -19.60 7.83 0.54
N ASN A 109 -18.92 7.04 -0.32
CA ASN A 109 -17.98 6.01 0.06
C ASN A 109 -16.65 6.15 -0.70
N THR A 110 -15.58 5.62 -0.13
CA THR A 110 -14.29 5.53 -0.81
C THR A 110 -14.38 4.52 -1.94
N VAL A 111 -13.80 4.83 -3.11
CA VAL A 111 -13.70 3.89 -4.22
C VAL A 111 -13.03 2.60 -3.74
N PRO A 112 -13.65 1.42 -3.93
CA PRO A 112 -13.10 0.13 -3.53
C PRO A 112 -11.70 -0.13 -4.09
N GLU A 113 -10.86 -0.82 -3.34
CA GLU A 113 -9.47 -1.05 -3.76
C GLU A 113 -9.38 -1.82 -5.08
N ILE A 114 -10.28 -2.78 -5.29
CA ILE A 114 -10.35 -3.58 -6.52
C ILE A 114 -10.57 -2.72 -7.79
N GLN A 115 -11.16 -1.54 -7.65
CA GLN A 115 -11.42 -0.64 -8.78
C GLN A 115 -10.27 0.33 -9.09
N ARG A 116 -9.22 0.37 -8.25
CA ARG A 116 -8.14 1.38 -8.33
C ARG A 116 -6.72 0.82 -8.20
N THR A 117 -6.55 -0.51 -8.24
CA THR A 117 -5.24 -1.18 -8.13
C THR A 117 -5.00 -2.12 -9.31
N ASN A 118 -3.74 -2.56 -9.46
CA ASN A 118 -3.41 -3.63 -10.41
C ASN A 118 -4.07 -4.93 -9.99
N LEU A 119 -4.70 -5.63 -10.92
CA LEU A 119 -5.44 -6.86 -10.65
C LEU A 119 -4.68 -8.15 -11.00
N GLY A 120 -3.42 -8.06 -11.43
CA GLY A 120 -2.65 -9.24 -11.86
C GLY A 120 -2.64 -10.36 -10.82
N ASN A 121 -2.40 -10.01 -9.56
CA ASN A 121 -2.37 -10.99 -8.48
C ASN A 121 -3.78 -11.55 -8.15
N VAL A 122 -4.79 -10.68 -8.13
CA VAL A 122 -6.19 -11.08 -7.88
C VAL A 122 -6.68 -12.04 -8.96
N VAL A 123 -6.43 -11.73 -10.24
CA VAL A 123 -6.79 -12.57 -11.38
C VAL A 123 -6.07 -13.92 -11.32
N LEU A 124 -4.76 -13.92 -11.03
CA LEU A 124 -3.98 -15.16 -10.89
C LEU A 124 -4.53 -16.04 -9.76
N MET A 125 -4.86 -15.44 -8.62
CA MET A 125 -5.45 -16.15 -7.48
C MET A 125 -6.82 -16.73 -7.83
N LEU A 126 -7.75 -15.95 -8.41
CA LEU A 126 -9.08 -16.42 -8.79
C LEU A 126 -9.01 -17.58 -9.80
N LYS A 127 -8.12 -17.47 -10.80
CA LYS A 127 -7.85 -18.56 -11.75
C LYS A 127 -7.32 -19.81 -11.06
N SER A 128 -6.45 -19.66 -10.05
CA SER A 128 -5.92 -20.81 -9.27
C SER A 128 -6.98 -21.54 -8.46
N LEU A 129 -8.01 -20.82 -8.04
CA LEU A 129 -9.20 -21.36 -7.37
C LEU A 129 -10.22 -21.98 -8.33
N GLY A 130 -9.93 -21.99 -9.64
CA GLY A 130 -10.80 -22.59 -10.66
C GLY A 130 -11.85 -21.64 -11.25
N ILE A 131 -11.81 -20.34 -10.87
CA ILE A 131 -12.72 -19.33 -11.41
C ILE A 131 -12.17 -18.86 -12.75
N ASN A 132 -12.77 -19.35 -13.84
CA ASN A 132 -12.27 -19.08 -15.19
C ASN A 132 -12.98 -17.89 -15.86
N ASP A 133 -14.27 -17.71 -15.62
CA ASP A 133 -15.03 -16.58 -16.15
C ASP A 133 -15.03 -15.40 -15.17
N LEU A 134 -14.04 -14.53 -15.30
CA LEU A 134 -13.90 -13.36 -14.43
C LEU A 134 -14.77 -12.18 -14.89
N MET A 135 -15.20 -12.17 -16.15
CA MET A 135 -16.04 -11.10 -16.67
C MET A 135 -17.47 -11.17 -16.14
N HIS A 136 -17.95 -12.38 -15.82
CA HIS A 136 -19.27 -12.61 -15.26
C HIS A 136 -19.20 -13.09 -13.79
N PHE A 137 -18.03 -12.97 -13.17
CA PHE A 137 -17.88 -13.27 -11.74
C PHE A 137 -18.62 -12.22 -10.91
N ASP A 138 -19.38 -12.65 -9.93
CA ASP A 138 -20.18 -11.78 -9.05
C ASP A 138 -19.30 -11.09 -7.99
N PHE A 139 -18.60 -10.04 -8.42
CA PHE A 139 -17.87 -9.17 -7.50
C PHE A 139 -18.85 -8.29 -6.73
N MET A 140 -18.60 -8.04 -5.45
CA MET A 140 -19.38 -7.07 -4.67
C MET A 140 -19.36 -5.68 -5.32
N ASP A 141 -18.17 -5.25 -5.75
CA ASP A 141 -17.94 -4.03 -6.52
C ASP A 141 -17.09 -4.40 -7.74
N PRO A 142 -17.67 -4.55 -8.92
CA PRO A 142 -16.94 -5.03 -10.09
C PRO A 142 -15.84 -4.04 -10.50
N PRO A 143 -14.63 -4.53 -10.79
CA PRO A 143 -13.55 -3.71 -11.30
C PRO A 143 -13.82 -3.28 -12.74
N PRO A 144 -13.15 -2.21 -13.25
CA PRO A 144 -13.25 -1.83 -14.65
C PRO A 144 -12.79 -2.96 -15.58
N ALA A 145 -13.57 -3.25 -16.63
CA ALA A 145 -13.26 -4.31 -17.58
C ALA A 145 -11.86 -4.14 -18.22
N GLU A 146 -11.45 -2.90 -18.50
CA GLU A 146 -10.11 -2.59 -19.03
C GLU A 146 -9.00 -3.07 -18.09
N THR A 147 -9.16 -2.90 -16.77
CA THR A 147 -8.18 -3.35 -15.78
C THR A 147 -8.11 -4.87 -15.71
N LEU A 148 -9.25 -5.57 -15.77
CA LEU A 148 -9.29 -7.03 -15.84
C LEU A 148 -8.62 -7.56 -17.09
N LEU A 149 -8.91 -6.98 -18.26
CA LEU A 149 -8.31 -7.38 -19.53
C LEU A 149 -6.79 -7.18 -19.52
N ARG A 150 -6.32 -6.06 -18.99
CA ARG A 150 -4.87 -5.82 -18.84
C ARG A 150 -4.19 -6.82 -17.90
N ALA A 151 -4.85 -7.21 -16.83
CA ALA A 151 -4.32 -8.25 -15.94
C ALA A 151 -4.24 -9.62 -16.65
N LEU A 152 -5.26 -9.99 -17.44
CA LEU A 152 -5.25 -11.21 -18.25
C LEU A 152 -4.16 -11.19 -19.32
N GLU A 153 -4.00 -10.08 -20.04
CA GLU A 153 -2.93 -9.88 -21.03
C GLU A 153 -1.54 -10.01 -20.39
N GLN A 154 -1.32 -9.40 -19.23
CA GLN A 154 -0.07 -9.50 -18.50
C GLN A 154 0.23 -10.95 -18.10
N LEU A 155 -0.74 -11.66 -17.55
CA LEU A 155 -0.58 -13.06 -17.14
C LEU A 155 -0.35 -13.98 -18.34
N TYR A 156 -0.99 -13.71 -19.48
CA TYR A 156 -0.73 -14.41 -20.73
C TYR A 156 0.70 -14.16 -21.22
N ALA A 157 1.15 -12.92 -21.26
CA ALA A 157 2.52 -12.57 -21.64
C ALA A 157 3.59 -13.20 -20.72
N LEU A 158 3.29 -13.36 -19.44
CA LEU A 158 4.14 -14.09 -18.50
C LEU A 158 4.09 -15.62 -18.69
N GLY A 159 3.20 -16.13 -19.52
CA GLY A 159 2.97 -17.56 -19.73
C GLY A 159 2.22 -18.25 -18.58
N ALA A 160 1.59 -17.48 -17.70
CA ALA A 160 0.75 -18.00 -16.62
C ALA A 160 -0.60 -18.50 -17.15
N LEU A 161 -1.09 -17.92 -18.26
CA LEU A 161 -2.30 -18.33 -18.98
C LEU A 161 -1.95 -18.81 -20.40
N ASN A 162 -2.76 -19.73 -20.91
CA ASN A 162 -2.72 -20.17 -22.31
C ASN A 162 -3.64 -19.30 -23.20
N ASP A 163 -3.69 -19.59 -24.51
CA ASP A 163 -4.50 -18.85 -25.50
C ASP A 163 -6.02 -18.89 -25.20
N ARG A 164 -6.46 -19.83 -24.39
CA ARG A 164 -7.85 -19.93 -23.92
C ARG A 164 -8.10 -19.21 -22.60
N GLY A 165 -7.08 -18.53 -22.06
CA GLY A 165 -7.14 -17.89 -20.74
C GLY A 165 -7.18 -18.87 -19.57
N GLU A 166 -6.81 -20.14 -19.77
CA GLU A 166 -6.74 -21.15 -18.73
C GLU A 166 -5.35 -21.14 -18.08
N LEU A 167 -5.29 -21.52 -16.79
CA LEU A 167 -4.07 -21.53 -15.99
C LEU A 167 -3.11 -22.64 -16.47
N THR A 168 -1.90 -22.27 -16.83
CA THR A 168 -0.82 -23.19 -17.19
C THR A 168 -0.19 -23.83 -15.94
N LYS A 169 0.69 -24.85 -16.14
CA LYS A 169 1.52 -25.39 -15.03
C LYS A 169 2.38 -24.31 -14.38
N LEU A 170 2.91 -23.38 -15.19
CA LEU A 170 3.69 -22.25 -14.70
C LEU A 170 2.82 -21.31 -13.87
N GLY A 171 1.61 -20.96 -14.38
CA GLY A 171 0.68 -20.10 -13.66
C GLY A 171 0.28 -20.66 -12.30
N ARG A 172 0.08 -21.98 -12.18
CA ARG A 172 -0.20 -22.62 -10.89
C ARG A 172 0.95 -22.44 -9.91
N ARG A 173 2.20 -22.67 -10.35
CA ARG A 173 3.39 -22.44 -9.52
C ARG A 173 3.55 -20.97 -9.13
N MET A 174 3.24 -20.04 -10.04
CA MET A 174 3.28 -18.61 -9.74
C MET A 174 2.26 -18.22 -8.66
N ALA A 175 1.06 -18.82 -8.67
CA ALA A 175 0.01 -18.55 -7.71
C ALA A 175 0.32 -19.06 -6.28
N GLU A 176 1.29 -19.97 -6.11
CA GLU A 176 1.72 -20.47 -4.80
C GLU A 176 2.59 -19.46 -4.04
N PHE A 177 3.20 -18.48 -4.73
CA PHE A 177 4.05 -17.48 -4.10
C PHE A 177 3.22 -16.26 -3.66
N PRO A 178 3.46 -15.73 -2.45
CA PRO A 178 2.85 -14.49 -1.98
C PRO A 178 3.56 -13.26 -2.59
N LEU A 179 3.76 -13.28 -3.90
CA LEU A 179 4.51 -12.27 -4.66
C LEU A 179 3.68 -11.79 -5.85
N ASP A 180 4.01 -10.58 -6.33
CA ASP A 180 3.50 -10.11 -7.61
C ASP A 180 3.81 -11.12 -8.74
N PRO A 181 2.93 -11.29 -9.75
CA PRO A 181 3.13 -12.27 -10.83
C PRO A 181 4.46 -12.14 -11.56
N MET A 182 4.97 -10.93 -11.74
CA MET A 182 6.28 -10.71 -12.37
C MET A 182 7.42 -11.25 -11.51
N LEU A 183 7.38 -11.00 -10.19
CA LEU A 183 8.37 -11.51 -9.24
C LEU A 183 8.27 -13.03 -9.09
N SER A 184 7.06 -13.57 -9.02
CA SER A 184 6.82 -15.02 -8.99
C SER A 184 7.42 -15.72 -10.22
N LYS A 185 7.22 -15.15 -11.41
CA LYS A 185 7.84 -15.64 -12.64
C LYS A 185 9.35 -15.56 -12.61
N THR A 186 9.89 -14.45 -12.13
CA THR A 186 11.34 -14.23 -12.01
C THR A 186 11.97 -15.25 -11.07
N LEU A 187 11.35 -15.48 -9.90
CA LEU A 187 11.82 -16.49 -8.94
C LEU A 187 11.78 -17.90 -9.52
N ILE A 188 10.73 -18.28 -10.24
CA ILE A 188 10.66 -19.60 -10.89
C ILE A 188 11.74 -19.73 -11.99
N ALA A 189 11.98 -18.65 -12.75
CA ALA A 189 12.97 -18.66 -13.81
C ALA A 189 14.42 -18.73 -13.29
N SER A 190 14.69 -18.24 -12.09
CA SER A 190 16.04 -18.20 -11.49
C SER A 190 16.69 -19.58 -11.34
N ASP A 191 15.90 -20.64 -11.19
CA ASP A 191 16.40 -22.02 -11.16
C ASP A 191 17.12 -22.39 -12.46
N LYS A 192 16.58 -22.00 -13.61
CA LYS A 192 17.20 -22.20 -14.93
C LYS A 192 18.54 -21.45 -15.04
N TYR A 193 18.65 -20.27 -14.43
CA TYR A 193 19.82 -19.41 -14.47
C TYR A 193 20.79 -19.65 -13.32
N LYS A 194 20.48 -20.58 -12.41
CA LYS A 194 21.31 -20.94 -11.25
C LYS A 194 21.62 -19.77 -10.31
N CYS A 195 20.62 -18.89 -10.09
CA CYS A 195 20.71 -17.72 -9.21
C CYS A 195 19.47 -17.61 -8.29
N VAL A 196 19.05 -18.76 -7.72
CA VAL A 196 17.81 -18.81 -6.89
C VAL A 196 18.00 -18.01 -5.62
N ASP A 197 19.12 -18.11 -4.94
CA ASP A 197 19.38 -17.45 -3.66
C ASP A 197 19.41 -15.93 -3.82
N GLU A 198 20.07 -15.45 -4.88
CA GLU A 198 20.15 -14.02 -5.19
C GLU A 198 18.77 -13.45 -5.50
N VAL A 199 18.01 -14.13 -6.37
CA VAL A 199 16.67 -13.67 -6.75
C VAL A 199 15.69 -13.77 -5.59
N ALA A 200 15.76 -14.83 -4.77
CA ALA A 200 14.94 -14.95 -3.57
C ALA A 200 15.21 -13.80 -2.59
N THR A 201 16.49 -13.47 -2.38
CA THR A 201 16.91 -12.33 -1.55
C THR A 201 16.34 -11.02 -2.09
N VAL A 202 16.48 -10.77 -3.40
CA VAL A 202 15.91 -9.55 -4.02
C VAL A 202 14.39 -9.49 -3.86
N CYS A 203 13.67 -10.60 -4.11
CA CYS A 203 12.22 -10.65 -3.93
C CYS A 203 11.81 -10.39 -2.48
N ALA A 204 12.51 -10.96 -1.52
CA ALA A 204 12.27 -10.74 -0.09
C ALA A 204 12.50 -9.27 0.28
N MET A 205 13.59 -8.67 -0.16
CA MET A 205 13.90 -7.27 0.09
C MET A 205 12.87 -6.32 -0.54
N LEU A 206 12.41 -6.59 -1.77
CA LEU A 206 11.34 -5.82 -2.40
C LEU A 206 10.02 -5.93 -1.63
N SER A 207 9.73 -7.08 -1.05
CA SER A 207 8.52 -7.29 -0.22
C SER A 207 8.56 -6.51 1.11
N CYS A 208 9.74 -6.16 1.62
CA CYS A 208 9.89 -5.28 2.79
C CYS A 208 9.51 -3.82 2.48
N GLY A 209 9.41 -3.44 1.21
CA GLY A 209 9.01 -2.10 0.77
C GLY A 209 9.96 -0.99 1.25
N ASN A 210 9.38 0.19 1.52
CA ASN A 210 10.14 1.40 1.86
C ASN A 210 10.74 1.43 3.27
N THR A 211 10.66 0.33 4.03
CA THR A 211 11.17 0.28 5.41
C THR A 211 12.67 0.04 5.50
N ILE A 212 13.29 -0.40 4.42
CA ILE A 212 14.72 -0.77 4.37
C ILE A 212 15.61 0.47 4.52
N PHE A 213 15.30 1.54 3.81
CA PHE A 213 16.10 2.76 3.81
C PHE A 213 15.44 3.86 4.64
N TYR A 214 15.92 4.04 5.86
CA TYR A 214 15.47 5.14 6.72
C TYR A 214 16.22 6.43 6.37
N ARG A 215 15.48 7.51 6.04
CA ARG A 215 16.02 8.82 5.65
C ARG A 215 15.46 9.91 6.54
N PRO A 216 16.04 10.13 7.76
CA PRO A 216 15.55 11.13 8.68
C PRO A 216 15.75 12.56 8.12
N LYS A 217 14.75 13.43 8.33
CA LYS A 217 14.77 14.80 7.79
C LYS A 217 15.99 15.62 8.22
N GLU A 218 16.48 15.39 9.44
CA GLU A 218 17.62 16.13 10.03
C GLU A 218 18.98 15.63 9.55
N LYS A 219 19.04 14.42 8.94
CA LYS A 219 20.29 13.75 8.54
C LYS A 219 20.23 13.22 7.12
N GLN A 220 19.54 13.92 6.24
CA GLN A 220 19.31 13.43 4.86
C GLN A 220 20.60 13.18 4.09
N LEU A 221 21.56 14.10 4.14
CA LEU A 221 22.84 13.96 3.44
C LEU A 221 23.66 12.77 3.95
N LEU A 222 23.66 12.52 5.25
CA LEU A 222 24.33 11.36 5.85
C LEU A 222 23.65 10.05 5.45
N ALA A 223 22.31 10.02 5.45
CA ALA A 223 21.54 8.88 5.01
C ALA A 223 21.81 8.58 3.51
N ASP A 224 21.76 9.62 2.66
CA ASP A 224 22.02 9.47 1.23
C ASP A 224 23.44 8.98 0.95
N HIS A 225 24.42 9.43 1.70
CA HIS A 225 25.79 8.94 1.59
C HIS A 225 25.92 7.48 2.03
N ALA A 226 25.27 7.10 3.14
CA ALA A 226 25.25 5.71 3.62
C ALA A 226 24.53 4.78 2.62
N HIS A 227 23.40 5.22 2.05
CA HIS A 227 22.67 4.43 1.06
C HIS A 227 23.48 4.20 -0.23
N LYS A 228 24.22 5.22 -0.69
CA LYS A 228 25.10 5.11 -1.86
C LYS A 228 26.21 4.07 -1.69
N ALA A 229 26.64 3.77 -0.47
CA ALA A 229 27.65 2.76 -0.24
C ALA A 229 27.22 1.35 -0.68
N PHE A 230 25.92 1.08 -0.77
CA PHE A 230 25.36 -0.19 -1.24
C PHE A 230 25.29 -0.30 -2.77
N HIS A 231 25.42 0.82 -3.48
CA HIS A 231 25.51 0.87 -4.94
C HIS A 231 26.98 0.75 -5.38
N VAL A 232 27.48 -0.47 -5.39
CA VAL A 232 28.87 -0.74 -5.76
C VAL A 232 28.97 -0.89 -7.28
N GLY A 233 29.54 0.12 -7.95
CA GLY A 233 29.59 0.20 -9.42
C GLY A 233 28.24 0.66 -10.01
N ASP A 234 28.03 0.39 -11.31
CA ASP A 234 26.78 0.74 -12.03
C ASP A 234 25.69 -0.33 -11.85
N VAL A 235 25.49 -0.78 -10.62
CA VAL A 235 24.45 -1.76 -10.29
C VAL A 235 23.11 -1.07 -10.06
N GLY A 236 22.02 -1.68 -10.53
CA GLY A 236 20.66 -1.21 -10.29
C GLY A 236 20.19 -1.51 -8.86
N ASP A 237 18.99 -1.02 -8.55
CA ASP A 237 18.39 -1.11 -7.19
C ASP A 237 18.27 -2.54 -6.66
N HIS A 238 18.02 -3.53 -7.52
CA HIS A 238 17.90 -4.93 -7.10
C HIS A 238 19.20 -5.46 -6.48
N LEU A 239 20.35 -5.18 -7.12
CA LEU A 239 21.65 -5.60 -6.58
C LEU A 239 22.06 -4.75 -5.37
N ALA A 240 21.67 -3.48 -5.31
CA ALA A 240 21.87 -2.67 -4.13
C ALA A 240 21.10 -3.24 -2.92
N LEU A 241 19.85 -3.67 -3.11
CA LEU A 241 19.05 -4.35 -2.07
C LEU A 241 19.70 -5.65 -1.61
N MET A 242 20.25 -6.44 -2.53
CA MET A 242 21.00 -7.64 -2.19
C MET A 242 22.26 -7.32 -1.36
N ASN A 243 22.98 -6.24 -1.71
CA ASN A 243 24.13 -5.79 -0.93
C ASN A 243 23.75 -5.35 0.49
N VAL A 244 22.57 -4.70 0.64
CA VAL A 244 22.03 -4.36 1.96
C VAL A 244 21.74 -5.61 2.79
N PHE A 245 21.16 -6.65 2.17
CA PHE A 245 20.86 -7.91 2.87
C PHE A 245 22.13 -8.62 3.34
N ASN A 246 23.20 -8.55 2.57
CA ASN A 246 24.47 -9.23 2.85
C ASN A 246 25.40 -8.43 3.77
N SER A 247 25.05 -7.22 4.18
CA SER A 247 25.86 -6.36 5.06
C SER A 247 25.57 -6.60 6.54
#